data_f7189e615a25dca1e498951fffb65b38
#
_entry.id   f7189e615a25dca1e498951fffb65b38
#
_cell.length_a   1.000
_cell.length_b   1.000
_cell.length_c   1.000
_cell.angle_alpha   90.00
_cell.angle_beta   90.00
_cell.angle_gamma   90.00
#
_symmetry.space_group_name_H-M   'P 1'
#
loop_
_entity.id
_entity.type
_entity.pdbx_description
1 polymer ?
#
loop_
_entity_poly.entity_id
_entity_poly.type
_entity_poly.pdbx_seq_one_letter_code
_entity_poly.pdbx_strand_id
1 'polypeptide(L)'
;LGEDRTLQRALEGWQPNFINWWDDVGPEGSTNHEVYLRTAVSVDPNGWAQFGHVKMRDYCWGIFLNPGDTNREIHFGDHKGEKAWQDVPGEHRANLRRIIVTQGDTEPASVEQQRHLGLTAPSMYDLRNLFQINVEEGRHLWAMVYLLHKHFGRDGREEAEALLQRQSGDENNPRILGAFNEKTPDWLAFFMFTYFTDRDGKFQLSALAESAFDPLARTTKFMLTEEAHHMFVGESGISRVLSRTAQVMNDLKTDDPAQVRAAGAIDLPTIQRYLNFHYSVTIDLFGADQSSNAATFYSSGLKGRYEEGKRTDDHVLKLSLIHISEP
;
A
#
# COMPACT_ATOMS: atom_id res chain seq x y z
N LEU A 1 1.48 -8.22 -22.97
CA LEU A 1 1.39 -9.65 -22.59
C LEU A 1 1.23 -10.59 -23.79
N GLY A 2 0.77 -10.13 -24.94
CA GLY A 2 0.39 -10.97 -26.09
C GLY A 2 1.46 -11.95 -26.61
N GLU A 3 2.73 -11.73 -26.30
CA GLU A 3 3.84 -12.58 -26.72
C GLU A 3 4.34 -13.53 -25.61
N ASP A 4 4.07 -13.24 -24.33
CA ASP A 4 4.51 -14.07 -23.19
C ASP A 4 3.40 -15.02 -22.73
N ARG A 5 3.26 -16.12 -23.45
CA ARG A 5 2.23 -17.14 -23.15
C ARG A 5 2.39 -17.79 -21.78
N THR A 6 3.60 -17.85 -21.24
CA THR A 6 3.86 -18.43 -19.91
C THR A 6 3.32 -17.52 -18.81
N LEU A 7 3.61 -16.23 -18.90
CA LEU A 7 3.07 -15.24 -17.99
C LEU A 7 1.54 -15.15 -18.09
N GLN A 8 1.02 -15.11 -19.32
CA GLN A 8 -0.43 -15.07 -19.54
C GLN A 8 -1.14 -16.25 -18.85
N ARG A 9 -0.68 -17.49 -19.06
CA ARG A 9 -1.25 -18.68 -18.41
C ARG A 9 -1.15 -18.62 -16.89
N ALA A 10 -0.04 -18.11 -16.35
CA ALA A 10 0.15 -17.98 -14.91
C ALA A 10 -0.85 -16.98 -14.31
N LEU A 11 -1.09 -15.84 -14.95
CA LEU A 11 -2.06 -14.84 -14.52
C LEU A 11 -3.51 -15.34 -14.70
N GLU A 12 -3.80 -16.03 -15.81
CA GLU A 12 -5.11 -16.66 -16.03
C GLU A 12 -5.41 -17.73 -14.96
N GLY A 13 -4.39 -18.47 -14.52
CA GLY A 13 -4.54 -19.45 -13.43
C GLY A 13 -4.74 -18.81 -12.05
N TRP A 14 -4.15 -17.66 -11.80
CA TRP A 14 -4.29 -16.90 -10.54
C TRP A 14 -5.60 -16.12 -10.47
N GLN A 15 -6.09 -15.62 -11.59
CA GLN A 15 -7.27 -14.77 -11.67
C GLN A 15 -8.53 -15.33 -10.99
N PRO A 16 -8.90 -16.62 -11.09
CA PRO A 16 -10.06 -17.15 -10.37
C PRO A 16 -9.95 -17.02 -8.86
N ASN A 17 -8.75 -17.26 -8.30
CA ASN A 17 -8.51 -17.12 -6.87
C ASN A 17 -8.64 -15.66 -6.43
N PHE A 18 -8.14 -14.73 -7.22
CA PHE A 18 -8.31 -13.30 -6.98
C PHE A 18 -9.79 -12.87 -7.06
N ILE A 19 -10.55 -13.35 -8.05
CA ILE A 19 -11.97 -13.04 -8.18
C ILE A 19 -12.74 -13.57 -6.97
N ASN A 20 -12.50 -14.81 -6.54
CA ASN A 20 -13.12 -15.37 -5.35
C ASN A 20 -12.78 -14.54 -4.10
N TRP A 21 -11.51 -14.18 -3.93
CA TRP A 21 -11.09 -13.31 -2.84
C TRP A 21 -11.77 -11.95 -2.90
N TRP A 22 -11.89 -11.35 -4.09
CA TRP A 22 -12.55 -10.07 -4.28
C TRP A 22 -14.05 -10.13 -3.97
N ASP A 23 -14.72 -11.20 -4.37
CA ASP A 23 -16.13 -11.42 -4.07
C ASP A 23 -16.36 -11.59 -2.55
N ASP A 24 -15.42 -12.22 -1.85
CA ASP A 24 -15.52 -12.45 -0.40
C ASP A 24 -15.12 -11.21 0.42
N VAL A 25 -14.07 -10.53 0.06
CA VAL A 25 -13.42 -9.50 0.89
C VAL A 25 -13.25 -8.13 0.21
N GLY A 26 -13.64 -7.99 -1.02
CA GLY A 26 -13.62 -6.72 -1.75
C GLY A 26 -14.56 -5.67 -1.15
N PRO A 27 -14.68 -4.48 -1.77
CA PRO A 27 -15.41 -3.34 -1.22
C PRO A 27 -16.85 -3.64 -0.81
N GLU A 28 -17.50 -4.54 -1.52
CA GLU A 28 -18.89 -4.92 -1.25
C GLU A 28 -19.02 -6.17 -0.38
N GLY A 29 -17.94 -6.93 -0.20
CA GLY A 29 -17.92 -8.14 0.59
C GLY A 29 -19.04 -9.11 0.18
N SER A 30 -19.68 -9.78 1.14
CA SER A 30 -20.76 -10.75 0.91
C SER A 30 -22.12 -10.15 0.51
N THR A 31 -22.18 -8.93 -0.01
CA THR A 31 -23.45 -8.23 -0.27
C THR A 31 -24.16 -8.62 -1.55
N ASN A 32 -23.64 -9.56 -2.35
CA ASN A 32 -24.19 -10.01 -3.63
C ASN A 32 -24.48 -8.91 -4.65
N HIS A 33 -23.78 -7.78 -4.55
CA HIS A 33 -23.90 -6.75 -5.56
C HIS A 33 -22.98 -7.09 -6.73
N GLU A 34 -23.49 -6.94 -7.92
CA GLU A 34 -22.72 -7.09 -9.15
C GLU A 34 -21.70 -5.95 -9.30
N VAL A 35 -20.64 -5.95 -8.50
CA VAL A 35 -19.48 -5.12 -8.78
C VAL A 35 -18.69 -5.80 -9.89
N TYR A 36 -18.83 -5.26 -11.07
CA TYR A 36 -18.13 -5.76 -12.25
C TYR A 36 -16.67 -5.31 -12.31
N LEU A 37 -15.94 -5.53 -11.23
CA LEU A 37 -14.49 -5.36 -11.22
C LEU A 37 -13.86 -6.67 -11.67
N ARG A 38 -13.86 -6.92 -12.97
CA ARG A 38 -13.14 -8.05 -13.53
C ARG A 38 -11.70 -7.66 -13.75
N THR A 39 -10.79 -8.44 -13.18
CA THR A 39 -9.38 -8.33 -13.49
C THR A 39 -9.13 -8.64 -14.95
N ALA A 40 -8.49 -7.73 -15.66
CA ALA A 40 -8.02 -8.04 -16.98
C ALA A 40 -6.71 -8.82 -16.90
N VAL A 41 -6.65 -9.88 -17.65
CA VAL A 41 -5.45 -10.71 -17.83
C VAL A 41 -4.48 -10.04 -18.81
N SER A 42 -4.95 -9.09 -19.60
CA SER A 42 -4.16 -8.38 -20.59
C SER A 42 -4.05 -6.89 -20.24
N VAL A 43 -2.84 -6.38 -20.32
CA VAL A 43 -2.54 -4.97 -20.23
C VAL A 43 -2.25 -4.48 -21.63
N ASP A 44 -2.91 -3.43 -22.08
CA ASP A 44 -2.67 -2.86 -23.40
C ASP A 44 -1.27 -2.22 -23.51
N PRO A 45 -0.83 -1.79 -24.70
CA PRO A 45 0.47 -1.14 -24.85
C PRO A 45 0.67 0.10 -24.01
N ASN A 46 -0.42 0.75 -23.57
CA ASN A 46 -0.39 1.90 -22.69
C ASN A 46 -0.42 1.52 -21.21
N GLY A 47 -0.41 0.24 -20.86
CA GLY A 47 -0.37 -0.24 -19.50
C GLY A 47 -1.74 -0.43 -18.85
N TRP A 48 -2.85 -0.20 -19.56
CA TRP A 48 -4.20 -0.34 -19.02
C TRP A 48 -4.90 -1.59 -19.48
N ALA A 49 -5.53 -2.24 -18.53
CA ALA A 49 -6.52 -3.26 -18.82
C ALA A 49 -7.84 -2.59 -19.21
N GLN A 50 -8.33 -2.89 -20.41
CA GLN A 50 -9.56 -2.29 -20.91
C GLN A 50 -10.76 -3.18 -20.63
N PHE A 51 -11.73 -2.63 -19.89
CA PHE A 51 -13.04 -3.24 -19.69
C PHE A 51 -14.08 -2.42 -20.42
N GLY A 52 -14.66 -2.96 -21.47
CA GLY A 52 -15.68 -2.26 -22.27
C GLY A 52 -16.96 -1.89 -21.49
N HIS A 53 -17.17 -2.48 -20.32
CA HIS A 53 -18.35 -2.23 -19.50
C HIS A 53 -18.09 -1.34 -18.27
N VAL A 54 -16.84 -1.11 -17.87
CA VAL A 54 -16.50 -0.16 -16.80
C VAL A 54 -16.44 1.22 -17.41
N LYS A 55 -17.53 1.98 -17.29
CA LYS A 55 -17.64 3.32 -17.87
C LYS A 55 -17.27 4.45 -16.91
N MET A 56 -17.03 4.15 -15.64
CA MET A 56 -16.70 5.15 -14.65
C MET A 56 -15.19 5.38 -14.63
N ARG A 57 -14.78 6.59 -14.91
CA ARG A 57 -13.37 6.98 -14.99
C ARG A 57 -12.61 6.75 -13.69
N ASP A 58 -13.29 6.91 -12.57
CA ASP A 58 -12.71 6.79 -11.21
C ASP A 58 -12.55 5.33 -10.78
N TYR A 59 -13.09 4.36 -11.50
CA TYR A 59 -13.03 2.92 -11.21
C TYR A 59 -12.36 2.14 -12.35
N CYS A 60 -11.36 2.74 -13.00
CA CYS A 60 -10.54 2.01 -13.96
C CYS A 60 -9.81 0.88 -13.27
N TRP A 61 -9.90 -0.32 -13.83
CA TRP A 61 -9.13 -1.45 -13.37
C TRP A 61 -7.97 -1.74 -14.31
N GLY A 62 -6.79 -1.92 -13.77
CA GLY A 62 -5.60 -2.27 -14.52
C GLY A 62 -4.35 -1.65 -13.89
N ILE A 63 -3.21 -2.06 -14.39
CA ILE A 63 -1.93 -1.47 -14.00
C ILE A 63 -1.37 -0.67 -15.16
N PHE A 64 -0.86 0.51 -14.85
CA PHE A 64 -0.16 1.35 -15.80
C PHE A 64 1.34 1.31 -15.49
N LEU A 65 2.11 0.67 -16.37
CA LEU A 65 3.56 0.66 -16.27
C LEU A 65 4.15 1.57 -17.34
N ASN A 66 4.83 2.60 -16.93
CA ASN A 66 5.62 3.41 -17.85
C ASN A 66 6.57 2.51 -18.64
N PRO A 67 6.86 2.85 -19.92
CA PRO A 67 7.87 2.15 -20.70
C PRO A 67 9.18 2.05 -19.93
N GLY A 68 9.86 0.89 -20.03
CA GLY A 68 11.18 0.72 -19.44
C GLY A 68 12.19 1.69 -20.07
N ASP A 69 13.02 2.30 -19.23
CA ASP A 69 14.17 3.07 -19.69
C ASP A 69 15.44 2.25 -19.46
N THR A 70 15.94 1.65 -20.53
CA THR A 70 17.18 0.86 -20.51
C THR A 70 18.42 1.73 -20.26
N ASN A 71 18.28 3.05 -20.33
CA ASN A 71 19.36 4.00 -20.05
C ASN A 71 19.33 4.53 -18.61
N ARG A 72 18.27 4.23 -17.84
CA ARG A 72 18.20 4.63 -16.44
C ARG A 72 19.43 4.13 -15.68
N GLU A 73 20.03 4.99 -14.90
CA GLU A 73 21.18 4.68 -14.04
C GLU A 73 20.74 4.54 -12.59
N ILE A 74 21.47 3.72 -11.86
CA ILE A 74 21.31 3.55 -10.41
C ILE A 74 22.00 4.73 -9.72
N HIS A 75 21.31 5.41 -8.81
CA HIS A 75 21.81 6.67 -8.22
C HIS A 75 22.41 6.51 -6.83
N PHE A 76 22.36 5.31 -6.23
CA PHE A 76 22.80 5.07 -4.86
C PHE A 76 23.38 3.66 -4.69
N GLY A 77 23.97 3.39 -3.51
CA GLY A 77 24.55 2.11 -3.15
C GLY A 77 25.81 1.75 -3.93
N ASP A 78 26.18 0.48 -3.83
CA ASP A 78 27.43 -0.04 -4.41
C ASP A 78 27.38 -0.14 -5.95
N HIS A 79 26.17 -0.11 -6.52
CA HIS A 79 25.90 -0.16 -7.95
C HIS A 79 25.67 1.22 -8.59
N LYS A 80 25.99 2.30 -7.86
CA LYS A 80 25.80 3.67 -8.37
C LYS A 80 26.55 3.90 -9.69
N GLY A 81 25.82 4.39 -10.69
CA GLY A 81 26.33 4.65 -12.04
C GLY A 81 26.18 3.46 -12.99
N GLU A 82 25.79 2.29 -12.51
CA GLU A 82 25.43 1.16 -13.37
C GLU A 82 24.04 1.37 -14.00
N LYS A 83 23.76 0.64 -15.08
CA LYS A 83 22.42 0.63 -15.67
C LYS A 83 21.44 -0.13 -14.78
N ALA A 84 20.24 0.41 -14.65
CA ALA A 84 19.17 -0.24 -13.89
C ALA A 84 18.84 -1.63 -14.47
N TRP A 85 18.60 -2.58 -13.56
CA TRP A 85 18.38 -3.98 -13.91
C TRP A 85 16.98 -4.17 -14.49
N GLN A 86 16.91 -4.74 -15.67
CA GLN A 86 15.64 -5.10 -16.30
C GLN A 86 15.20 -6.51 -15.89
N ASP A 87 16.15 -7.37 -15.52
CA ASP A 87 15.95 -8.71 -14.98
C ASP A 87 16.44 -8.78 -13.53
N VAL A 88 15.93 -9.78 -12.79
CA VAL A 88 16.31 -9.98 -11.38
C VAL A 88 17.72 -10.57 -11.29
N PRO A 89 18.68 -9.85 -10.69
CA PRO A 89 20.00 -10.41 -10.43
C PRO A 89 19.92 -11.61 -9.48
N GLY A 90 20.67 -12.67 -9.79
CA GLY A 90 20.61 -13.93 -9.03
C GLY A 90 20.90 -13.76 -7.54
N GLU A 91 21.93 -12.98 -7.21
CA GLU A 91 22.35 -12.65 -5.84
C GLU A 91 21.31 -11.85 -5.03
N HIS A 92 20.48 -11.06 -5.70
CA HIS A 92 19.45 -10.23 -5.06
C HIS A 92 18.04 -10.82 -5.15
N ARG A 93 17.90 -11.98 -5.79
CA ARG A 93 16.59 -12.60 -6.05
C ARG A 93 15.73 -12.79 -4.80
N ALA A 94 16.31 -13.33 -3.73
CA ALA A 94 15.59 -13.59 -2.49
C ALA A 94 15.14 -12.29 -1.81
N ASN A 95 16.00 -11.28 -1.75
CA ASN A 95 15.71 -10.00 -1.13
C ASN A 95 14.67 -9.22 -1.93
N LEU A 96 14.78 -9.16 -3.26
CA LEU A 96 13.78 -8.52 -4.11
C LEU A 96 12.42 -9.17 -3.98
N ARG A 97 12.35 -10.53 -4.01
CA ARG A 97 11.10 -11.26 -3.79
C ARG A 97 10.48 -10.90 -2.45
N ARG A 98 11.28 -10.91 -1.37
CA ARG A 98 10.81 -10.55 -0.02
C ARG A 98 10.26 -9.12 0.03
N ILE A 99 10.95 -8.16 -0.57
CA ILE A 99 10.49 -6.76 -0.63
C ILE A 99 9.14 -6.66 -1.35
N ILE A 100 9.03 -7.31 -2.52
CA ILE A 100 7.80 -7.30 -3.33
C ILE A 100 6.64 -7.99 -2.59
N VAL A 101 6.90 -9.12 -1.93
CA VAL A 101 5.89 -9.85 -1.15
C VAL A 101 5.45 -9.04 0.05
N THR A 102 6.37 -8.42 0.79
CA THR A 102 6.03 -7.58 1.94
C THR A 102 5.17 -6.39 1.52
N GLN A 103 5.51 -5.73 0.42
CA GLN A 103 4.68 -4.65 -0.13
C GLN A 103 3.33 -5.19 -0.62
N GLY A 104 3.32 -6.26 -1.40
CA GLY A 104 2.09 -6.83 -1.95
C GLY A 104 1.12 -7.36 -0.89
N ASP A 105 1.59 -7.70 0.31
CA ASP A 105 0.75 -8.19 1.41
C ASP A 105 -0.02 -7.07 2.12
N THR A 106 0.38 -5.83 1.97
CA THR A 106 -0.30 -4.67 2.57
C THR A 106 -1.60 -4.33 1.83
N GLU A 107 -1.63 -4.53 0.54
CA GLU A 107 -2.72 -4.10 -0.33
C GLU A 107 -4.05 -4.84 -0.05
N PRO A 108 -4.10 -6.20 -0.06
CA PRO A 108 -5.33 -6.91 0.27
C PRO A 108 -5.73 -6.72 1.74
N ALA A 109 -4.76 -6.45 2.62
CA ALA A 109 -5.03 -6.21 4.03
C ALA A 109 -5.87 -4.95 4.25
N SER A 110 -5.55 -3.85 3.56
CA SER A 110 -6.32 -2.60 3.61
C SER A 110 -7.79 -2.84 3.22
N VAL A 111 -8.02 -3.57 2.13
CA VAL A 111 -9.39 -3.92 1.68
C VAL A 111 -10.12 -4.74 2.74
N GLU A 112 -9.49 -5.78 3.28
CA GLU A 112 -10.07 -6.64 4.32
C GLU A 112 -10.47 -5.87 5.58
N GLN A 113 -9.60 -4.96 6.04
CA GLN A 113 -9.83 -4.18 7.25
C GLN A 113 -10.97 -3.16 7.08
N GLN A 114 -11.17 -2.61 5.88
CA GLN A 114 -12.01 -1.43 5.64
C GLN A 114 -13.36 -1.75 5.01
N ARG A 115 -13.51 -2.87 4.33
CA ARG A 115 -14.68 -3.21 3.47
C ARG A 115 -16.04 -3.00 4.12
N HIS A 116 -16.18 -3.32 5.40
CA HIS A 116 -17.46 -3.23 6.09
C HIS A 116 -17.89 -1.81 6.46
N LEU A 117 -16.98 -0.83 6.40
CA LEU A 117 -17.29 0.56 6.73
C LEU A 117 -18.29 1.19 5.77
N GLY A 118 -18.44 0.65 4.58
CA GLY A 118 -19.46 1.09 3.62
C GLY A 118 -20.87 1.07 4.16
N LEU A 119 -21.18 0.15 5.10
CA LEU A 119 -22.50 0.04 5.72
C LEU A 119 -22.83 1.21 6.68
N THR A 120 -21.84 1.91 7.16
CA THR A 120 -21.96 3.02 8.14
C THR A 120 -21.40 4.32 7.63
N ALA A 121 -21.30 4.49 6.31
CA ALA A 121 -20.69 5.66 5.71
C ALA A 121 -21.38 6.97 6.16
N PRO A 122 -20.62 7.95 6.66
CA PRO A 122 -21.18 9.23 7.10
C PRO A 122 -21.88 10.00 5.97
N SER A 123 -21.44 9.78 4.74
CA SER A 123 -22.02 10.38 3.54
C SER A 123 -21.75 9.54 2.30
N MET A 124 -22.48 9.82 1.21
CA MET A 124 -22.20 9.20 -0.10
C MET A 124 -20.83 9.59 -0.66
N TYR A 125 -20.31 10.73 -0.25
CA TYR A 125 -18.95 11.14 -0.60
C TYR A 125 -17.91 10.24 0.06
N ASP A 126 -18.08 9.95 1.35
CA ASP A 126 -17.18 9.05 2.08
C ASP A 126 -17.27 7.62 1.56
N LEU A 127 -18.48 7.14 1.27
CA LEU A 127 -18.69 5.82 0.67
C LEU A 127 -17.95 5.68 -0.67
N ARG A 128 -18.06 6.70 -1.54
CA ARG A 128 -17.36 6.72 -2.81
C ARG A 128 -15.83 6.68 -2.62
N ASN A 129 -15.30 7.46 -1.69
CA ASN A 129 -13.87 7.48 -1.41
C ASN A 129 -13.38 6.12 -0.88
N LEU A 130 -14.13 5.49 0.01
CA LEU A 130 -13.82 4.14 0.50
C LEU A 130 -13.74 3.13 -0.64
N PHE A 131 -14.72 3.12 -1.53
CA PHE A 131 -14.73 2.19 -2.65
C PHE A 131 -13.60 2.47 -3.64
N GLN A 132 -13.29 3.73 -3.90
CA GLN A 132 -12.19 4.10 -4.77
C GLN A 132 -10.87 3.62 -4.19
N ILE A 133 -10.59 3.89 -2.91
CA ILE A 133 -9.38 3.42 -2.23
C ILE A 133 -9.27 1.89 -2.33
N ASN A 134 -10.32 1.16 -1.98
CA ASN A 134 -10.29 -0.30 -2.02
C ASN A 134 -10.05 -0.86 -3.43
N VAL A 135 -10.54 -0.19 -4.48
CA VAL A 135 -10.24 -0.55 -5.87
C VAL A 135 -8.78 -0.26 -6.22
N GLU A 136 -8.24 0.85 -5.77
CA GLU A 136 -6.85 1.24 -5.96
C GLU A 136 -5.90 0.27 -5.27
N GLU A 137 -6.21 -0.15 -4.04
CA GLU A 137 -5.48 -1.19 -3.30
C GLU A 137 -5.50 -2.56 -4.02
N GLY A 138 -6.65 -2.93 -4.58
CA GLY A 138 -6.75 -4.14 -5.41
C GLY A 138 -5.87 -4.07 -6.67
N ARG A 139 -5.73 -2.89 -7.29
CA ARG A 139 -4.81 -2.68 -8.41
C ARG A 139 -3.35 -2.75 -7.99
N HIS A 140 -3.02 -2.23 -6.81
CA HIS A 140 -1.68 -2.30 -6.25
C HIS A 140 -1.28 -3.76 -6.00
N LEU A 141 -2.17 -4.57 -5.39
CA LEU A 141 -1.98 -6.01 -5.26
C LEU A 141 -1.69 -6.65 -6.62
N TRP A 142 -2.53 -6.36 -7.61
CA TRP A 142 -2.36 -6.90 -8.94
C TRP A 142 -1.00 -6.53 -9.56
N ALA A 143 -0.53 -5.32 -9.35
CA ALA A 143 0.76 -4.86 -9.84
C ALA A 143 1.93 -5.64 -9.21
N MET A 144 1.87 -5.93 -7.91
CA MET A 144 2.87 -6.74 -7.22
C MET A 144 2.84 -8.21 -7.68
N VAL A 145 1.63 -8.77 -7.86
CA VAL A 145 1.45 -10.12 -8.41
C VAL A 145 2.00 -10.23 -9.83
N TYR A 146 1.79 -9.21 -10.66
CA TYR A 146 2.40 -9.16 -11.98
C TYR A 146 3.92 -9.27 -11.93
N LEU A 147 4.59 -8.52 -11.03
CA LEU A 147 6.04 -8.61 -10.83
C LEU A 147 6.48 -10.02 -10.41
N LEU A 148 5.76 -10.62 -9.46
CA LEU A 148 6.05 -11.96 -8.96
C LEU A 148 5.94 -13.01 -10.08
N HIS A 149 4.88 -12.98 -10.85
CA HIS A 149 4.68 -13.91 -11.97
C HIS A 149 5.68 -13.70 -13.10
N LYS A 150 5.97 -12.43 -13.44
CA LYS A 150 6.85 -12.08 -14.56
C LYS A 150 8.30 -12.43 -14.28
N HIS A 151 8.80 -12.16 -13.07
CA HIS A 151 10.24 -12.15 -12.81
C HIS A 151 10.72 -13.26 -11.87
N PHE A 152 9.82 -13.95 -11.16
CA PHE A 152 10.20 -14.92 -10.13
C PHE A 152 9.76 -16.36 -10.44
N GLY A 153 9.12 -16.60 -11.57
CA GLY A 153 8.75 -17.94 -12.02
C GLY A 153 7.86 -18.68 -11.03
N ARG A 154 8.21 -19.93 -10.71
CA ARG A 154 7.43 -20.78 -9.79
C ARG A 154 7.33 -20.15 -8.38
N ASP A 155 8.46 -19.72 -7.81
CA ASP A 155 8.49 -19.13 -6.47
C ASP A 155 7.58 -17.90 -6.38
N GLY A 156 7.58 -17.06 -7.43
CA GLY A 156 6.71 -15.89 -7.49
C GLY A 156 5.22 -16.24 -7.55
N ARG A 157 4.87 -17.34 -8.23
CA ARG A 157 3.48 -17.82 -8.27
C ARG A 157 3.01 -18.33 -6.91
N GLU A 158 3.86 -19.09 -6.21
CA GLU A 158 3.56 -19.59 -4.88
C GLU A 158 3.36 -18.43 -3.88
N GLU A 159 4.19 -17.39 -3.96
CA GLU A 159 4.03 -16.18 -3.14
C GLU A 159 2.75 -15.39 -3.48
N ALA A 160 2.41 -15.28 -4.76
CA ALA A 160 1.18 -14.61 -5.19
C ALA A 160 -0.09 -15.32 -4.68
N GLU A 161 -0.11 -16.64 -4.66
CA GLU A 161 -1.19 -17.41 -4.02
C GLU A 161 -1.23 -17.17 -2.51
N ALA A 162 -0.07 -17.14 -1.86
CA ALA A 162 0.02 -16.90 -0.42
C ALA A 162 -0.51 -15.51 -0.02
N LEU A 163 -0.41 -14.49 -0.88
CA LEU A 163 -0.99 -13.16 -0.63
C LEU A 163 -2.51 -13.21 -0.46
N LEU A 164 -3.20 -14.08 -1.23
CA LEU A 164 -4.65 -14.26 -1.15
C LEU A 164 -5.09 -15.19 -0.02
N GLN A 165 -4.18 -16.03 0.48
CA GLN A 165 -4.47 -16.97 1.57
C GLN A 165 -4.31 -16.36 2.95
N ARG A 166 -3.46 -15.33 3.10
CA ARG A 166 -3.33 -14.60 4.36
C ARG A 166 -4.59 -13.77 4.60
N GLN A 167 -4.95 -13.62 5.86
CA GLN A 167 -6.10 -12.83 6.27
C GLN A 167 -5.73 -11.92 7.44
N SER A 168 -6.20 -10.69 7.40
CA SER A 168 -6.00 -9.71 8.46
C SER A 168 -6.57 -10.23 9.79
N GLY A 169 -5.71 -10.37 10.78
CA GLY A 169 -6.07 -10.84 12.13
C GLY A 169 -6.34 -12.33 12.27
N ASP A 170 -6.02 -13.15 11.25
CA ASP A 170 -6.11 -14.61 11.37
C ASP A 170 -4.96 -15.15 12.24
N GLU A 171 -5.29 -16.06 13.17
CA GLU A 171 -4.29 -16.61 14.10
C GLU A 171 -3.30 -17.57 13.44
N ASN A 172 -3.69 -18.24 12.35
CA ASN A 172 -2.90 -19.26 11.70
C ASN A 172 -2.15 -18.73 10.46
N ASN A 173 -2.73 -17.73 9.79
CA ASN A 173 -2.18 -17.18 8.56
C ASN A 173 -2.35 -15.66 8.48
N PRO A 174 -1.74 -14.90 9.42
CA PRO A 174 -1.88 -13.45 9.50
C PRO A 174 -1.16 -12.73 8.37
N ARG A 175 -1.46 -11.45 8.19
CA ARG A 175 -0.67 -10.53 7.37
C ARG A 175 0.75 -10.37 7.94
N ILE A 176 1.71 -10.14 7.06
CA ILE A 176 3.14 -10.10 7.40
C ILE A 176 3.46 -8.99 8.40
N LEU A 177 2.90 -7.79 8.19
CA LEU A 177 3.14 -6.65 9.06
C LEU A 177 2.01 -6.51 10.10
N GLY A 178 2.38 -6.28 11.35
CA GLY A 178 1.45 -6.28 12.49
C GLY A 178 0.29 -5.30 12.36
N ALA A 179 0.55 -4.09 11.87
CA ALA A 179 -0.49 -3.06 11.67
C ALA A 179 -1.64 -3.52 10.77
N PHE A 180 -1.36 -4.42 9.83
CA PHE A 180 -2.36 -4.96 8.91
C PHE A 180 -3.17 -6.13 9.49
N ASN A 181 -2.94 -6.50 10.73
CA ASN A 181 -3.76 -7.43 11.50
C ASN A 181 -4.68 -6.73 12.50
N GLU A 182 -4.54 -5.43 12.66
CA GLU A 182 -5.41 -4.62 13.52
C GLU A 182 -6.76 -4.34 12.85
N LYS A 183 -7.78 -4.10 13.66
CA LYS A 183 -9.12 -3.81 13.16
C LYS A 183 -9.26 -2.32 12.83
N THR A 184 -10.01 -2.04 11.76
CA THR A 184 -10.51 -0.70 11.43
C THR A 184 -12.00 -0.64 11.74
N PRO A 185 -12.40 -0.41 13.01
CA PRO A 185 -13.77 -0.63 13.48
C PRO A 185 -14.76 0.45 13.06
N ASP A 186 -14.29 1.62 12.71
CA ASP A 186 -15.14 2.78 12.41
C ASP A 186 -14.44 3.80 11.51
N TRP A 187 -15.17 4.84 11.14
CA TRP A 187 -14.70 5.87 10.22
C TRP A 187 -13.57 6.75 10.78
N LEU A 188 -13.47 6.92 12.09
CA LEU A 188 -12.33 7.62 12.67
C LEU A 188 -11.05 6.80 12.51
N ALA A 189 -11.14 5.49 12.76
CA ALA A 189 -10.04 4.55 12.50
C ALA A 189 -9.63 4.56 11.02
N PHE A 190 -10.59 4.54 10.10
CA PHE A 190 -10.33 4.62 8.66
C PHE A 190 -9.59 5.91 8.29
N PHE A 191 -10.03 7.07 8.74
CA PHE A 191 -9.36 8.34 8.46
C PHE A 191 -7.95 8.39 9.06
N MET A 192 -7.75 7.82 10.25
CA MET A 192 -6.42 7.73 10.86
C MET A 192 -5.52 6.75 10.09
N PHE A 193 -6.07 5.61 9.65
CA PHE A 193 -5.35 4.62 8.85
C PHE A 193 -4.87 5.24 7.53
N THR A 194 -5.77 5.78 6.72
CA THR A 194 -5.43 6.39 5.43
C THR A 194 -4.53 7.62 5.57
N TYR A 195 -4.50 8.27 6.74
CA TYR A 195 -3.58 9.38 6.99
C TYR A 195 -2.20 8.92 7.46
N PHE A 196 -2.11 7.97 8.38
CA PHE A 196 -0.83 7.56 8.97
C PHE A 196 -0.21 6.37 8.23
N THR A 197 -0.96 5.30 7.99
CA THR A 197 -0.45 4.07 7.37
C THR A 197 -0.09 4.32 5.90
N ASP A 198 -0.98 4.97 5.14
CA ASP A 198 -0.73 5.27 3.74
C ASP A 198 0.37 6.32 3.58
N ARG A 199 0.56 7.21 4.58
CA ARG A 199 1.72 8.12 4.59
C ARG A 199 3.04 7.37 4.71
N ASP A 200 3.13 6.39 5.61
CA ASP A 200 4.33 5.55 5.71
C ASP A 200 4.49 4.68 4.46
N GLY A 201 3.39 4.14 3.94
CA GLY A 201 3.33 3.46 2.65
C GLY A 201 3.86 4.32 1.51
N LYS A 202 3.50 5.59 1.43
CA LYS A 202 4.04 6.53 0.44
C LYS A 202 5.56 6.69 0.56
N PHE A 203 6.11 6.79 1.75
CA PHE A 203 7.56 6.86 1.93
C PHE A 203 8.24 5.56 1.51
N GLN A 204 7.64 4.43 1.85
CA GLN A 204 8.09 3.11 1.39
C GLN A 204 8.10 3.01 -0.14
N LEU A 205 6.98 3.33 -0.80
CA LEU A 205 6.86 3.30 -2.25
C LEU A 205 7.84 4.27 -2.93
N SER A 206 8.05 5.47 -2.35
CA SER A 206 9.03 6.43 -2.86
C SER A 206 10.46 5.89 -2.78
N ALA A 207 10.79 5.17 -1.72
CA ALA A 207 12.08 4.51 -1.58
C ALA A 207 12.25 3.33 -2.56
N LEU A 208 11.18 2.58 -2.82
CA LEU A 208 11.17 1.49 -3.81
C LEU A 208 11.19 2.01 -5.25
N ALA A 209 10.67 3.22 -5.49
CA ALA A 209 10.72 3.86 -6.80
C ALA A 209 12.16 4.21 -7.25
N GLU A 210 13.11 4.22 -6.31
CA GLU A 210 14.53 4.38 -6.58
C GLU A 210 15.25 3.04 -6.84
N SER A 211 14.59 1.89 -6.63
CA SER A 211 15.20 0.56 -6.78
C SER A 211 15.99 0.41 -8.08
N ALA A 212 17.15 -0.23 -7.99
CA ALA A 212 17.95 -0.63 -9.15
C ALA A 212 17.18 -1.61 -10.07
N PHE A 213 16.24 -2.38 -9.51
CA PHE A 213 15.37 -3.24 -10.30
C PHE A 213 14.25 -2.40 -10.95
N ASP A 214 14.44 -2.08 -12.22
CA ASP A 214 13.59 -1.16 -12.96
C ASP A 214 12.10 -1.53 -12.99
N PRO A 215 11.72 -2.81 -13.17
CA PRO A 215 10.31 -3.18 -13.08
C PRO A 215 9.64 -2.83 -11.75
N LEU A 216 10.32 -3.03 -10.62
CA LEU A 216 9.81 -2.62 -9.30
C LEU A 216 9.69 -1.10 -9.20
N ALA A 217 10.73 -0.37 -9.61
CA ALA A 217 10.72 1.10 -9.56
C ALA A 217 9.55 1.70 -10.37
N ARG A 218 9.27 1.17 -11.56
CA ARG A 218 8.15 1.63 -12.40
C ARG A 218 6.79 1.26 -11.82
N THR A 219 6.67 0.09 -11.23
CA THR A 219 5.43 -0.37 -10.59
C THR A 219 5.09 0.50 -9.38
N THR A 220 6.07 0.78 -8.51
CA THR A 220 5.84 1.63 -7.33
C THR A 220 5.57 3.09 -7.70
N LYS A 221 6.14 3.59 -8.81
CA LYS A 221 5.77 4.92 -9.34
C LYS A 221 4.31 4.98 -9.78
N PHE A 222 3.77 3.90 -10.35
CA PHE A 222 2.35 3.79 -10.65
C PHE A 222 1.51 3.89 -9.37
N MET A 223 1.84 3.11 -8.34
CA MET A 223 1.11 3.11 -7.07
C MET A 223 1.13 4.50 -6.41
N LEU A 224 2.26 5.16 -6.40
CA LEU A 224 2.41 6.52 -5.85
C LEU A 224 1.46 7.56 -6.44
N THR A 225 0.97 7.37 -7.67
CA THR A 225 0.01 8.30 -8.28
C THR A 225 -1.34 8.30 -7.58
N GLU A 226 -1.68 7.22 -6.87
CA GLU A 226 -2.95 7.00 -6.19
C GLU A 226 -2.85 7.31 -4.68
N GLU A 227 -1.70 7.13 -4.07
CA GLU A 227 -1.47 7.40 -2.64
C GLU A 227 -1.79 8.83 -2.20
N ALA A 228 -1.68 9.80 -3.08
CA ALA A 228 -2.03 11.18 -2.77
C ALA A 228 -3.53 11.34 -2.47
N HIS A 229 -4.39 10.56 -3.13
CA HIS A 229 -5.82 10.53 -2.89
C HIS A 229 -6.12 9.89 -1.53
N HIS A 230 -5.48 8.76 -1.20
CA HIS A 230 -5.65 8.10 0.09
C HIS A 230 -5.35 9.05 1.25
N MET A 231 -4.19 9.69 1.23
CA MET A 231 -3.81 10.66 2.27
C MET A 231 -4.77 11.85 2.35
N PHE A 232 -5.26 12.36 1.21
CA PHE A 232 -6.24 13.43 1.19
C PHE A 232 -7.55 13.02 1.87
N VAL A 233 -8.02 11.79 1.65
CA VAL A 233 -9.24 11.27 2.31
C VAL A 233 -9.04 11.22 3.82
N GLY A 234 -7.91 10.71 4.29
CA GLY A 234 -7.57 10.66 5.71
C GLY A 234 -7.49 12.06 6.33
N GLU A 235 -6.71 12.96 5.74
CA GLU A 235 -6.53 14.33 6.24
C GLU A 235 -7.85 15.10 6.29
N SER A 236 -8.63 15.07 5.22
CA SER A 236 -9.92 15.76 5.16
C SER A 236 -10.94 15.18 6.14
N GLY A 237 -10.91 13.85 6.35
CA GLY A 237 -11.75 13.16 7.33
C GLY A 237 -11.42 13.60 8.77
N ILE A 238 -10.16 13.54 9.16
CA ILE A 238 -9.68 13.98 10.48
C ILE A 238 -10.01 15.46 10.69
N SER A 239 -9.76 16.32 9.70
CA SER A 239 -10.05 17.75 9.76
C SER A 239 -11.55 18.02 10.02
N ARG A 240 -12.44 17.29 9.32
CA ARG A 240 -13.89 17.40 9.53
C ARG A 240 -14.30 16.97 10.95
N VAL A 241 -13.74 15.88 11.46
CA VAL A 241 -14.00 15.42 12.83
C VAL A 241 -13.56 16.48 13.85
N LEU A 242 -12.33 16.97 13.76
CA LEU A 242 -11.80 18.00 14.65
C LEU A 242 -12.61 19.28 14.57
N SER A 243 -12.95 19.75 13.37
CA SER A 243 -13.76 20.96 13.16
C SER A 243 -15.13 20.83 13.79
N ARG A 244 -15.80 19.67 13.63
CA ARG A 244 -17.10 19.43 14.27
C ARG A 244 -17.01 19.40 15.78
N THR A 245 -15.99 18.75 16.33
CA THR A 245 -15.75 18.71 17.78
C THR A 245 -15.53 20.11 18.32
N ALA A 246 -14.64 20.90 17.71
CA ALA A 246 -14.36 22.27 18.11
C ALA A 246 -15.61 23.17 18.04
N GLN A 247 -16.41 23.02 16.98
CA GLN A 247 -17.68 23.76 16.85
C GLN A 247 -18.62 23.45 18.01
N VAL A 248 -18.85 22.17 18.32
CA VAL A 248 -19.74 21.75 19.43
C VAL A 248 -19.23 22.27 20.77
N MET A 249 -17.93 22.16 21.03
CA MET A 249 -17.33 22.71 22.26
C MET A 249 -17.53 24.23 22.39
N ASN A 250 -17.39 24.96 21.30
CA ASN A 250 -17.62 26.39 21.27
C ASN A 250 -19.10 26.77 21.49
N ASP A 251 -20.02 26.05 20.82
CA ASP A 251 -21.46 26.31 20.93
C ASP A 251 -21.99 26.05 22.35
N LEU A 252 -21.53 24.96 22.95
CA LEU A 252 -21.89 24.57 24.33
C LEU A 252 -21.04 25.26 25.40
N LYS A 253 -19.96 25.91 25.02
CA LYS A 253 -18.97 26.52 25.93
C LYS A 253 -18.46 25.54 26.99
N THR A 254 -18.15 24.30 26.53
CA THR A 254 -17.69 23.21 27.39
C THR A 254 -16.60 22.40 26.69
N ASP A 255 -15.69 21.85 27.47
CA ASP A 255 -14.70 20.83 27.08
C ASP A 255 -15.01 19.45 27.70
N ASP A 256 -16.13 19.34 28.42
CA ASP A 256 -16.56 18.07 29.02
C ASP A 256 -16.87 17.02 27.94
N PRO A 257 -16.10 15.92 27.91
CA PRO A 257 -16.28 14.87 26.92
C PRO A 257 -17.69 14.27 26.87
N ALA A 258 -18.37 14.18 28.02
CA ALA A 258 -19.72 13.62 28.09
C ALA A 258 -20.75 14.53 27.39
N GLN A 259 -20.64 15.85 27.58
CA GLN A 259 -21.50 16.83 26.92
C GLN A 259 -21.23 16.89 25.42
N VAL A 260 -19.96 16.84 25.01
CA VAL A 260 -19.57 16.82 23.59
C VAL A 260 -20.15 15.60 22.88
N ARG A 261 -20.05 14.40 23.49
CA ARG A 261 -20.66 13.17 22.93
C ARG A 261 -22.17 13.23 22.89
N ALA A 262 -22.82 13.76 23.94
CA ALA A 262 -24.27 13.92 23.98
C ALA A 262 -24.79 14.85 22.87
N ALA A 263 -23.96 15.80 22.43
CA ALA A 263 -24.25 16.69 21.29
C ALA A 263 -23.91 16.09 19.91
N GLY A 264 -23.54 14.81 19.85
CA GLY A 264 -23.28 14.12 18.60
C GLY A 264 -21.92 14.45 17.94
N ALA A 265 -20.92 14.76 18.74
CA ALA A 265 -19.53 14.92 18.28
C ALA A 265 -18.59 13.92 18.98
N ILE A 266 -17.44 13.68 18.39
CA ILE A 266 -16.39 12.84 18.99
C ILE A 266 -15.56 13.73 19.93
N ASP A 267 -15.42 13.32 21.19
CA ASP A 267 -14.64 14.07 22.16
C ASP A 267 -13.12 14.00 21.92
N LEU A 268 -12.39 15.04 22.35
CA LEU A 268 -10.95 15.12 22.17
C LEU A 268 -10.17 13.95 22.78
N PRO A 269 -10.47 13.46 24.01
CA PRO A 269 -9.83 12.27 24.55
C PRO A 269 -9.99 11.03 23.67
N THR A 270 -11.14 10.85 23.03
CA THR A 270 -11.35 9.76 22.08
C THR A 270 -10.49 9.94 20.82
N ILE A 271 -10.51 11.13 20.22
CA ILE A 271 -9.65 11.44 19.05
C ILE A 271 -8.17 11.20 19.40
N GLN A 272 -7.72 11.64 20.59
CA GLN A 272 -6.34 11.44 21.03
C GLN A 272 -5.96 9.96 21.17
N ARG A 273 -6.87 9.10 21.67
CA ARG A 273 -6.60 7.66 21.75
C ARG A 273 -6.42 7.03 20.38
N TYR A 274 -7.28 7.38 19.42
CA TYR A 274 -7.16 6.89 18.04
C TYR A 274 -5.86 7.36 17.37
N LEU A 275 -5.51 8.64 17.57
CA LEU A 275 -4.27 9.19 17.06
C LEU A 275 -3.06 8.44 17.64
N ASN A 276 -3.02 8.26 18.96
CA ASN A 276 -1.92 7.57 19.62
C ASN A 276 -1.79 6.12 19.13
N PHE A 277 -2.92 5.41 18.99
CA PHE A 277 -2.93 4.05 18.49
C PHE A 277 -2.39 3.98 17.05
N HIS A 278 -2.98 4.71 16.12
CA HIS A 278 -2.58 4.66 14.72
C HIS A 278 -1.14 5.15 14.51
N TYR A 279 -0.73 6.20 15.21
CA TYR A 279 0.66 6.65 15.18
C TYR A 279 1.62 5.56 15.67
N SER A 280 1.29 4.88 16.77
CA SER A 280 2.18 3.87 17.34
C SER A 280 2.33 2.60 16.48
N VAL A 281 1.28 2.21 15.75
CA VAL A 281 1.34 1.01 14.90
C VAL A 281 1.90 1.27 13.50
N THR A 282 2.06 2.54 13.13
CA THR A 282 2.55 2.93 11.80
C THR A 282 3.96 3.49 11.81
N ILE A 283 4.43 3.97 12.96
CA ILE A 283 5.82 4.44 13.04
C ILE A 283 6.77 3.28 12.76
N ASP A 284 7.68 3.48 11.82
CA ASP A 284 8.63 2.46 11.37
C ASP A 284 7.98 1.16 10.83
N LEU A 285 6.77 1.24 10.27
CA LEU A 285 6.01 0.10 9.75
C LEU A 285 6.83 -0.78 8.78
N PHE A 286 7.56 -0.15 7.86
CA PHE A 286 8.44 -0.81 6.90
C PHE A 286 9.92 -0.87 7.34
N GLY A 287 10.16 -0.63 8.63
CA GLY A 287 11.48 -0.58 9.25
C GLY A 287 12.13 0.79 9.19
N ALA A 288 12.82 1.14 10.29
CA ALA A 288 13.52 2.41 10.38
C ALA A 288 14.65 2.50 9.34
N ASP A 289 14.85 3.69 8.78
CA ASP A 289 15.93 4.00 7.83
C ASP A 289 17.34 3.69 8.39
N GLN A 290 17.47 3.57 9.70
CA GLN A 290 18.73 3.31 10.39
C GLN A 290 18.95 1.84 10.75
N SER A 291 18.07 0.93 10.30
CA SER A 291 18.21 -0.50 10.56
C SER A 291 19.30 -1.13 9.68
N SER A 292 19.86 -2.27 10.14
CA SER A 292 20.83 -3.04 9.36
C SER A 292 20.24 -3.53 8.02
N ASN A 293 18.94 -3.87 7.99
CA ASN A 293 18.25 -4.25 6.77
C ASN A 293 18.15 -3.08 5.79
N ALA A 294 17.84 -1.88 6.28
CA ALA A 294 17.78 -0.68 5.44
C ALA A 294 19.16 -0.37 4.85
N ALA A 295 20.22 -0.45 5.63
CA ALA A 295 21.59 -0.26 5.15
C ALA A 295 21.97 -1.29 4.08
N THR A 296 21.62 -2.57 4.29
CA THR A 296 21.87 -3.64 3.31
C THR A 296 21.07 -3.43 2.03
N PHE A 297 19.80 -3.08 2.11
CA PHE A 297 18.99 -2.83 0.93
C PHE A 297 19.45 -1.60 0.16
N TYR A 298 19.93 -0.58 0.85
CA TYR A 298 20.49 0.61 0.25
C TYR A 298 21.80 0.30 -0.48
N SER A 299 22.79 -0.30 0.21
CA SER A 299 24.08 -0.64 -0.40
C SER A 299 23.93 -1.55 -1.62
N SER A 300 23.01 -2.52 -1.54
CA SER A 300 22.71 -3.44 -2.64
C SER A 300 21.85 -2.83 -3.77
N GLY A 301 21.48 -1.55 -3.71
CA GLY A 301 20.66 -0.91 -4.74
C GLY A 301 19.18 -1.34 -4.75
N LEU A 302 18.70 -2.08 -3.75
CA LEU A 302 17.35 -2.66 -3.77
C LEU A 302 16.27 -1.68 -3.35
N LYS A 303 16.57 -0.81 -2.40
CA LYS A 303 15.67 0.20 -1.86
C LYS A 303 16.47 1.46 -1.54
N GLY A 304 16.12 2.60 -2.16
CA GLY A 304 16.66 3.90 -1.83
C GLY A 304 16.03 4.48 -0.56
N ARG A 305 16.12 5.79 -0.41
CA ARG A 305 15.44 6.56 0.64
C ARG A 305 14.50 7.57 -0.01
N TYR A 306 13.53 8.02 0.74
CA TYR A 306 12.68 9.12 0.29
C TYR A 306 13.52 10.34 -0.10
N GLU A 307 13.27 10.89 -1.29
CA GLU A 307 14.02 12.02 -1.86
C GLU A 307 15.54 11.78 -1.98
N GLU A 308 15.95 10.57 -2.32
CA GLU A 308 17.37 10.17 -2.40
C GLU A 308 18.25 11.18 -3.17
N GLY A 309 17.75 11.69 -4.30
CA GLY A 309 18.48 12.67 -5.11
C GLY A 309 18.76 14.02 -4.44
N LYS A 310 18.09 14.31 -3.31
CA LYS A 310 18.31 15.54 -2.51
C LYS A 310 19.22 15.32 -1.31
N ARG A 311 19.55 14.07 -1.00
CA ARG A 311 20.38 13.72 0.15
C ARG A 311 21.85 13.80 -0.22
N THR A 312 22.65 14.28 0.72
CA THR A 312 24.10 14.46 0.59
C THR A 312 24.89 13.54 1.51
N ASP A 313 24.20 12.74 2.35
CA ASP A 313 24.79 11.83 3.31
C ASP A 313 24.73 10.37 2.82
N ASP A 314 25.76 9.60 3.13
CA ASP A 314 25.74 8.15 2.93
C ASP A 314 24.93 7.47 4.03
N HIS A 315 24.05 6.54 3.65
CA HIS A 315 23.24 5.76 4.58
C HIS A 315 24.09 4.91 5.56
N VAL A 316 25.34 4.65 5.22
CA VAL A 316 26.16 3.55 5.74
C VAL A 316 26.60 3.72 7.19
N LEU A 317 26.54 4.91 7.77
CA LEU A 317 27.58 5.15 8.81
C LEU A 317 27.10 5.52 10.19
N LYS A 318 25.84 5.62 10.47
CA LYS A 318 25.42 5.93 11.84
C LYS A 318 25.38 4.70 12.76
N LEU A 319 25.30 3.50 12.20
CA LEU A 319 25.31 2.26 12.98
C LEU A 319 26.70 1.91 13.57
N SER A 320 27.77 2.27 12.87
CA SER A 320 29.14 2.02 13.38
C SER A 320 29.51 2.90 14.56
N LEU A 321 28.92 4.09 14.66
CA LEU A 321 29.21 5.04 15.73
C LEU A 321 28.45 4.72 17.04
N ILE A 322 27.30 4.04 16.95
CA ILE A 322 26.51 3.63 18.11
C ILE A 322 27.20 2.45 18.84
N HIS A 323 27.89 1.57 18.13
CA HIS A 323 28.62 0.46 18.73
C HIS A 323 29.99 0.82 19.33
N ILE A 324 30.50 2.03 19.09
CA ILE A 324 31.81 2.50 19.61
C ILE A 324 31.66 3.28 20.91
N SER A 325 30.44 3.63 21.32
CA SER A 325 30.21 4.48 22.50
C SER A 325 29.64 3.79 23.73
N GLU A 326 29.60 2.46 23.77
CA GLU A 326 29.34 1.76 25.05
C GLU A 326 30.65 1.28 25.67
N PRO A 327 30.93 1.68 26.94
CA PRO A 327 32.09 1.18 27.68
C PRO A 327 31.92 -0.24 28.18
#